data_1a3a39f6566bf7ecad3e8c62e1a434c0
#
_entry.id   1a3a39f6566bf7ecad3e8c62e1a434c0
#
_cell.length_a   1.000
_cell.length_b   1.000
_cell.length_c   1.000
_cell.angle_alpha   90.00
_cell.angle_beta   90.00
_cell.angle_gamma   90.00
#
_symmetry.space_group_name_H-M   'P 1'
#
loop_
_entity.id
_entity.type
_entity.pdbx_description
1 polymer ?
#
loop_
_entity_poly.entity_id
_entity_poly.type
_entity_poly.pdbx_seq_one_letter_code
_entity_poly.pdbx_strand_id
1 'polypeptide(L)'
;NDLGQDPDLAHNDGRARRVAEIDAAIGAWTHTRHIDDVLAAMREADVPAGRIYSVADIAADPHYRARNAITTVESAARVAVEMPAVFPCLSSHPGAVRERAPTLGEHTDAVLAQAGLTDAQRATLRAKGVIA
;
A
#
# COMPACT_ATOMS: atom_id res chain seq x y z
N ASN A 1 -6.55 -31.99 -24.25
CA ASN A 1 -7.32 -30.91 -24.91
C ASN A 1 -6.43 -29.65 -24.93
N ASP A 2 -6.22 -29.12 -26.11
CA ASP A 2 -5.53 -27.83 -26.27
C ASP A 2 -6.56 -26.72 -26.09
N LEU A 3 -6.67 -26.20 -24.88
CA LEU A 3 -7.61 -25.12 -24.56
C LEU A 3 -7.36 -23.86 -25.39
N GLY A 4 -6.12 -23.65 -25.84
CA GLY A 4 -5.75 -22.51 -26.67
C GLY A 4 -6.35 -22.52 -28.08
N GLN A 5 -6.74 -23.69 -28.58
CA GLN A 5 -7.34 -23.87 -29.89
C GLN A 5 -8.85 -24.18 -29.86
N ASP A 6 -9.45 -24.16 -28.66
CA ASP A 6 -10.86 -24.47 -28.51
C ASP A 6 -11.74 -23.28 -28.93
N PRO A 7 -12.57 -23.41 -29.97
CA PRO A 7 -13.37 -22.31 -30.48
C PRO A 7 -14.38 -21.75 -29.45
N ASP A 8 -14.84 -22.57 -28.50
CA ASP A 8 -15.74 -22.12 -27.44
C ASP A 8 -15.05 -21.11 -26.52
N LEU A 9 -13.70 -21.14 -26.43
CA LEU A 9 -12.92 -20.22 -25.60
C LEU A 9 -12.45 -18.96 -26.35
N ALA A 10 -12.76 -18.83 -27.63
CA ALA A 10 -12.45 -17.64 -28.42
C ALA A 10 -13.12 -16.37 -27.85
N HIS A 11 -14.30 -16.52 -27.25
CA HIS A 11 -15.08 -15.42 -26.69
C HIS A 11 -15.21 -15.50 -25.17
N ASN A 12 -15.47 -14.35 -24.54
CA ASN A 12 -15.54 -14.24 -23.09
C ASN A 12 -16.64 -15.12 -22.46
N ASP A 13 -17.79 -15.26 -23.13
CA ASP A 13 -18.90 -16.07 -22.61
C ASP A 13 -18.54 -17.56 -22.48
N GLY A 14 -17.78 -18.09 -23.42
CA GLY A 14 -17.25 -19.46 -23.34
C GLY A 14 -16.26 -19.61 -22.19
N ARG A 15 -15.33 -18.68 -22.07
CA ARG A 15 -14.36 -18.67 -20.96
C ARG A 15 -15.04 -18.55 -19.60
N ALA A 16 -16.05 -17.70 -19.45
CA ALA A 16 -16.79 -17.53 -18.20
C ALA A 16 -17.54 -18.80 -17.78
N ARG A 17 -18.11 -19.56 -18.75
CA ARG A 17 -18.76 -20.83 -18.46
C ARG A 17 -17.77 -21.93 -18.03
N ARG A 18 -16.53 -21.87 -18.50
CA ARG A 18 -15.51 -22.90 -18.26
C ARG A 18 -14.35 -22.41 -17.41
N VAL A 19 -14.58 -21.39 -16.59
CA VAL A 19 -13.54 -20.78 -15.72
C VAL A 19 -12.82 -21.83 -14.86
N ALA A 20 -13.54 -22.75 -14.26
CA ALA A 20 -12.96 -23.78 -13.40
C ALA A 20 -11.98 -24.73 -14.15
N GLU A 21 -12.27 -25.05 -15.41
CA GLU A 21 -11.38 -25.87 -16.25
C GLU A 21 -10.12 -25.08 -16.64
N ILE A 22 -10.28 -23.82 -17.00
CA ILE A 22 -9.16 -22.92 -17.33
C ILE A 22 -8.26 -22.72 -16.10
N ASP A 23 -8.85 -22.42 -14.95
CA ASP A 23 -8.11 -22.22 -13.69
C ASP A 23 -7.37 -23.48 -13.26
N ALA A 24 -7.99 -24.67 -13.43
CA ALA A 24 -7.34 -25.93 -13.15
C ALA A 24 -6.12 -26.17 -14.07
N ALA A 25 -6.23 -25.85 -15.35
CA ALA A 25 -5.12 -25.99 -16.29
C ALA A 25 -3.98 -25.02 -15.98
N ILE A 26 -4.29 -23.76 -15.69
CA ILE A 26 -3.32 -22.75 -15.27
C ILE A 26 -2.66 -23.17 -13.95
N GLY A 27 -3.46 -23.59 -12.96
CA GLY A 27 -2.98 -24.06 -11.66
C GLY A 27 -2.05 -25.25 -11.78
N ALA A 28 -2.39 -26.26 -12.59
CA ALA A 28 -1.53 -27.42 -12.84
C ALA A 28 -0.17 -27.03 -13.46
N TRP A 29 -0.18 -26.02 -14.36
CA TRP A 29 1.04 -25.55 -14.98
C TRP A 29 1.90 -24.69 -14.02
N THR A 30 1.29 -23.79 -13.25
CA THR A 30 2.01 -22.90 -12.34
C THR A 30 2.52 -23.62 -11.09
N HIS A 31 1.79 -24.60 -10.59
CA HIS A 31 2.10 -25.30 -9.32
C HIS A 31 3.45 -26.02 -9.32
N THR A 32 3.95 -26.38 -10.51
CA THR A 32 5.23 -27.10 -10.68
C THR A 32 6.41 -26.17 -11.00
N ARG A 33 6.22 -24.84 -10.93
CA ARG A 33 7.22 -23.87 -11.36
C ARG A 33 7.49 -22.82 -10.28
N HIS A 34 8.71 -22.29 -10.29
CA HIS A 34 9.02 -21.12 -9.48
C HIS A 34 8.35 -19.87 -10.08
N ILE A 35 7.96 -18.94 -9.24
CA ILE A 35 7.25 -17.71 -9.67
C ILE A 35 8.03 -16.92 -10.73
N ASP A 36 9.35 -16.86 -10.62
CA ASP A 36 10.18 -16.12 -11.57
C ASP A 36 10.17 -16.78 -12.96
N ASP A 37 10.12 -18.11 -13.04
CA ASP A 37 9.99 -18.87 -14.29
C ASP A 37 8.61 -18.65 -14.92
N VAL A 38 7.56 -18.62 -14.09
CA VAL A 38 6.20 -18.30 -14.55
C VAL A 38 6.16 -16.90 -15.15
N LEU A 39 6.68 -15.91 -14.45
CA LEU A 39 6.69 -14.51 -14.91
C LEU A 39 7.56 -14.33 -16.16
N ALA A 40 8.66 -15.08 -16.28
CA ALA A 40 9.48 -15.07 -17.48
C ALA A 40 8.72 -15.63 -18.69
N ALA A 41 8.06 -16.78 -18.53
CA ALA A 41 7.25 -17.37 -19.58
C ALA A 41 6.07 -16.49 -20.00
N MET A 42 5.38 -15.85 -19.04
CA MET A 42 4.31 -14.89 -19.34
C MET A 42 4.81 -13.70 -20.16
N ARG A 43 5.98 -13.17 -19.81
CA ARG A 43 6.61 -12.05 -20.52
C ARG A 43 7.01 -12.44 -21.95
N GLU A 44 7.55 -13.65 -22.12
CA GLU A 44 7.91 -14.19 -23.45
C GLU A 44 6.68 -14.39 -24.33
N ALA A 45 5.54 -14.73 -23.72
CA ALA A 45 4.26 -14.91 -24.42
C ALA A 45 3.44 -13.62 -24.57
N ASP A 46 3.99 -12.43 -24.21
CA ASP A 46 3.29 -11.14 -24.17
C ASP A 46 2.00 -11.16 -23.33
N VAL A 47 1.95 -12.01 -22.29
CA VAL A 47 0.82 -12.07 -21.36
C VAL A 47 1.08 -11.17 -20.17
N PRO A 48 0.25 -10.15 -19.91
CA PRO A 48 0.40 -9.29 -18.74
C PRO A 48 0.27 -10.09 -17.44
N ALA A 49 1.33 -10.12 -16.66
CA ALA A 49 1.38 -10.79 -15.38
C ALA A 49 2.29 -10.03 -14.43
N GLY A 50 2.01 -10.11 -13.14
CA GLY A 50 2.81 -9.47 -12.11
C GLY A 50 2.83 -10.28 -10.82
N ARG A 51 3.88 -10.09 -10.03
CA ARG A 51 4.00 -10.65 -8.69
C ARG A 51 3.07 -9.89 -7.74
N ILE A 52 2.43 -10.60 -6.83
CA ILE A 52 1.83 -9.96 -5.64
C ILE A 52 2.98 -9.64 -4.68
N TYR A 53 3.22 -8.36 -4.47
CA TYR A 53 4.35 -7.87 -3.67
C TYR A 53 4.08 -8.00 -2.17
N SER A 54 5.09 -8.47 -1.44
CA SER A 54 5.20 -8.26 0.00
C SER A 54 5.70 -6.83 0.29
N VAL A 55 5.62 -6.39 1.54
CA VAL A 55 6.20 -5.11 1.97
C VAL A 55 7.71 -5.04 1.70
N ALA A 56 8.42 -6.17 1.86
CA ALA A 56 9.84 -6.25 1.56
C ALA A 56 10.12 -6.07 0.06
N ASP A 57 9.30 -6.67 -0.81
CA ASP A 57 9.41 -6.50 -2.26
C ASP A 57 9.18 -5.02 -2.66
N ILE A 58 8.15 -4.37 -2.09
CA ILE A 58 7.85 -2.96 -2.33
C ILE A 58 9.03 -2.07 -1.89
N ALA A 59 9.59 -2.32 -0.72
CA ALA A 59 10.71 -1.55 -0.18
C ALA A 59 11.99 -1.68 -1.03
N ALA A 60 12.20 -2.85 -1.65
CA ALA A 60 13.35 -3.13 -2.50
C ALA A 60 13.16 -2.70 -3.97
N ASP A 61 11.94 -2.49 -4.43
CA ASP A 61 11.64 -2.23 -5.84
C ASP A 61 12.07 -0.81 -6.26
N PRO A 62 12.96 -0.69 -7.26
CA PRO A 62 13.44 0.60 -7.74
C PRO A 62 12.34 1.47 -8.36
N HIS A 63 11.26 0.88 -8.87
CA HIS A 63 10.15 1.63 -9.45
C HIS A 63 9.39 2.44 -8.39
N TYR A 64 9.11 1.84 -7.22
CA TYR A 64 8.48 2.56 -6.10
C TYR A 64 9.37 3.72 -5.63
N ARG A 65 10.69 3.54 -5.60
CA ARG A 65 11.65 4.61 -5.28
C ARG A 65 11.66 5.71 -6.35
N ALA A 66 11.74 5.35 -7.62
CA ALA A 66 11.74 6.30 -8.74
C ALA A 66 10.44 7.12 -8.81
N ARG A 67 9.30 6.53 -8.40
CA ARG A 67 8.01 7.21 -8.32
C ARG A 67 7.80 8.02 -7.04
N ASN A 68 8.78 8.04 -6.12
CA ASN A 68 8.64 8.63 -4.79
C ASN A 68 7.38 8.11 -4.05
N ALA A 69 7.05 6.83 -4.25
CA ALA A 69 5.90 6.19 -3.63
C ALA A 69 6.15 5.80 -2.16
N ILE A 70 7.41 5.84 -1.74
CA ILE A 70 7.85 5.63 -0.37
C ILE A 70 8.54 6.91 0.11
N THR A 71 8.14 7.40 1.26
CA THR A 71 8.74 8.56 1.93
C THR A 71 9.29 8.17 3.29
N THR A 72 10.31 8.91 3.75
CA THR A 72 10.86 8.73 5.09
C THR A 72 10.42 9.87 5.97
N VAL A 73 9.85 9.56 7.12
CA VAL A 73 9.45 10.54 8.13
C VAL A 73 10.11 10.22 9.47
N GLU A 74 10.35 11.24 10.28
CA GLU A 74 10.79 11.04 11.65
C GLU A 74 9.58 10.70 12.53
N SER A 75 9.68 9.63 13.33
CA SER A 75 8.67 9.28 14.33
C SER A 75 8.78 10.17 15.57
N ALA A 76 7.80 10.07 16.48
CA ALA A 76 7.85 10.74 17.77
C ALA A 76 9.09 10.32 18.61
N ALA A 77 9.59 9.11 18.41
CA ALA A 77 10.81 8.60 19.07
C ALA A 77 12.12 9.00 18.36
N ARG A 78 12.06 9.94 17.39
CA ARG A 78 13.23 10.39 16.61
C ARG A 78 13.87 9.27 15.76
N VAL A 79 13.08 8.28 15.37
CA VAL A 79 13.51 7.19 14.49
C VAL A 79 12.96 7.45 13.10
N ALA A 80 13.79 7.28 12.07
CA ALA A 80 13.38 7.36 10.68
C ALA A 80 12.49 6.16 10.34
N VAL A 81 11.30 6.41 9.80
CA VAL A 81 10.33 5.40 9.40
C VAL A 81 9.97 5.59 7.94
N GLU A 82 10.12 4.54 7.16
CA GLU A 82 9.63 4.51 5.78
C GLU A 82 8.14 4.22 5.76
N MET A 83 7.39 4.99 4.98
CA MET A 83 5.94 4.82 4.85
C MET A 83 5.48 5.16 3.43
N PRO A 84 4.27 4.73 3.01
CA PRO A 84 3.70 5.18 1.75
C PRO A 84 3.62 6.70 1.70
N ALA A 85 4.00 7.27 0.56
CA ALA A 85 3.85 8.71 0.32
C ALA A 85 2.37 9.10 0.17
N VAL A 86 2.09 10.40 0.10
CA VAL A 86 0.72 10.91 -0.05
C VAL A 86 0.19 10.59 -1.45
N PHE A 87 -0.97 10.00 -1.52
CA PHE A 87 -1.72 9.70 -2.74
C PHE A 87 -3.07 10.43 -2.77
N PRO A 88 -3.54 10.81 -3.97
CA PRO A 88 -2.87 10.79 -5.27
C PRO A 88 -1.79 11.88 -5.40
N CYS A 89 -0.82 11.66 -6.31
CA CYS A 89 0.20 12.66 -6.64
C CYS A 89 -0.42 13.72 -7.58
N LEU A 90 -0.74 14.88 -7.04
CA LEU A 90 -1.27 16.00 -7.82
C LEU A 90 -0.13 16.92 -8.26
N SER A 91 -0.04 17.22 -9.56
CA SER A 91 1.04 18.05 -10.12
C SER A 91 1.03 19.48 -9.60
N SER A 92 -0.18 20.08 -9.48
CA SER A 92 -0.34 21.48 -9.03
C SER A 92 -0.37 21.62 -7.50
N HIS A 93 -0.72 20.58 -6.76
CA HIS A 93 -0.85 20.60 -5.31
C HIS A 93 -0.28 19.30 -4.73
N PRO A 94 1.03 19.11 -4.76
CA PRO A 94 1.64 17.88 -4.26
C PRO A 94 1.37 17.73 -2.75
N GLY A 95 0.91 16.54 -2.37
CA GLY A 95 0.77 16.18 -0.97
C GLY A 95 2.13 16.01 -0.30
N ALA A 96 2.21 16.35 0.98
CA ALA A 96 3.41 16.14 1.79
C ALA A 96 3.05 15.81 3.25
N VAL A 97 3.88 15.03 3.89
CA VAL A 97 3.86 14.88 5.35
C VAL A 97 4.56 16.13 5.92
N ARG A 98 3.79 17.00 6.57
CA ARG A 98 4.29 18.31 7.06
C ARG A 98 4.86 18.21 8.46
N GLU A 99 4.30 17.33 9.27
CA GLU A 99 4.67 17.16 10.68
C GLU A 99 4.79 15.68 11.01
N ARG A 100 5.63 15.34 11.97
CA ARG A 100 5.69 13.98 12.50
C ARG A 100 4.44 13.64 13.32
N ALA A 101 4.22 12.37 13.60
CA ALA A 101 3.19 11.97 14.56
C ALA A 101 3.53 12.51 15.95
N PRO A 102 2.57 13.17 16.67
CA PRO A 102 2.81 13.70 18.01
C PRO A 102 2.92 12.57 19.03
N THR A 103 3.59 12.86 20.14
CA THR A 103 3.49 12.06 21.36
C THR A 103 2.16 12.31 22.08
N LEU A 104 1.78 11.40 22.98
CA LEU A 104 0.57 11.57 23.77
C LEU A 104 0.66 12.90 24.57
N GLY A 105 -0.37 13.74 24.43
CA GLY A 105 -0.46 15.03 25.12
C GLY A 105 0.34 16.18 24.50
N GLU A 106 1.16 15.95 23.49
CA GLU A 106 2.07 16.98 22.93
C GLU A 106 1.34 18.25 22.48
N HIS A 107 0.14 18.15 21.96
CA HIS A 107 -0.64 19.28 21.46
C HIS A 107 -1.79 19.69 22.38
N THR A 108 -1.96 19.03 23.54
CA THR A 108 -3.10 19.24 24.45
C THR A 108 -3.23 20.70 24.85
N ASP A 109 -2.16 21.34 25.29
CA ASP A 109 -2.21 22.74 25.74
C ASP A 109 -2.55 23.70 24.59
N ALA A 110 -1.98 23.47 23.42
CA ALA A 110 -2.23 24.31 22.23
C ALA A 110 -3.68 24.21 21.78
N VAL A 111 -4.21 23.00 21.70
CA VAL A 111 -5.60 22.74 21.26
C VAL A 111 -6.60 23.31 22.26
N LEU A 112 -6.39 23.12 23.56
CA LEU A 112 -7.28 23.64 24.58
C LEU A 112 -7.20 25.18 24.71
N ALA A 113 -6.03 25.77 24.48
CA ALA A 113 -5.89 27.22 24.39
C ALA A 113 -6.69 27.80 23.20
N GLN A 114 -6.61 27.17 22.05
CA GLN A 114 -7.43 27.55 20.87
C GLN A 114 -8.92 27.40 21.13
N ALA A 115 -9.33 26.43 21.95
CA ALA A 115 -10.71 26.24 22.40
C ALA A 115 -11.13 27.25 23.50
N GLY A 116 -10.27 28.17 23.89
CA GLY A 116 -10.58 29.24 24.84
C GLY A 116 -10.32 28.92 26.32
N LEU A 117 -9.69 27.78 26.63
CA LEU A 117 -9.35 27.45 28.01
C LEU A 117 -8.11 28.26 28.47
N THR A 118 -8.23 28.88 29.63
CA THR A 118 -7.12 29.60 30.30
C THR A 118 -6.09 28.60 30.85
N ASP A 119 -4.87 29.09 31.11
CA ASP A 119 -3.79 28.29 31.70
C ASP A 119 -4.23 27.68 33.06
N ALA A 120 -4.95 28.44 33.90
CA ALA A 120 -5.46 27.97 35.18
C ALA A 120 -6.47 26.79 35.01
N GLN A 121 -7.35 26.86 34.01
CA GLN A 121 -8.28 25.78 33.70
C GLN A 121 -7.55 24.53 33.24
N ARG A 122 -6.57 24.66 32.34
CA ARG A 122 -5.74 23.53 31.86
C ARG A 122 -4.95 22.90 33.00
N ALA A 123 -4.33 23.72 33.87
CA ALA A 123 -3.66 23.22 35.06
C ALA A 123 -4.58 22.44 35.99
N THR A 124 -5.82 22.93 36.19
CA THR A 124 -6.82 22.23 36.98
C THR A 124 -7.22 20.87 36.38
N LEU A 125 -7.39 20.80 35.05
CA LEU A 125 -7.70 19.55 34.36
C LEU A 125 -6.55 18.54 34.45
N ARG A 126 -5.30 19.04 34.36
CA ARG A 126 -4.11 18.20 34.52
C ARG A 126 -3.98 17.65 35.93
N ALA A 127 -4.22 18.49 36.97
CA ALA A 127 -4.21 18.06 38.35
C ALA A 127 -5.28 16.99 38.67
N LYS A 128 -6.40 16.99 37.93
CA LYS A 128 -7.44 15.98 38.02
C LYS A 128 -7.19 14.73 37.17
N GLY A 129 -6.10 14.67 36.40
CA GLY A 129 -5.80 13.55 35.52
C GLY A 129 -6.72 13.45 34.31
N VAL A 130 -7.44 14.52 33.94
CA VAL A 130 -8.33 14.56 32.77
C VAL A 130 -7.53 14.74 31.47
N ILE A 131 -6.42 15.43 31.56
CA ILE A 131 -5.50 15.65 30.42
C ILE A 131 -4.06 15.31 30.82
N ALA A 132 -3.27 14.90 29.79
CA ALA A 132 -1.83 14.65 29.94
C ALA A 132 -1.00 15.93 29.78
#